data_19d11a7a5de185172e559394c022dff9
#
_entry.id   19d11a7a5de185172e559394c022dff9
#
_cell.length_a   1.000
_cell.length_b   1.000
_cell.length_c   1.000
_cell.angle_alpha   90.00
_cell.angle_beta   90.00
_cell.angle_gamma   90.00
#
_symmetry.space_group_name_H-M   'P 1'
#
loop_
_entity.id
_entity.type
_entity.pdbx_description
1 polymer ?
#
loop_
_entity_poly.entity_id
_entity_poly.type
_entity_poly.pdbx_seq_one_letter_code
_entity_poly.pdbx_strand_id
1 'polypeptide(L)'
;HITSADQIENIWSGTEGQYYVLDNDITLTGDYMNFCEFNGVFDGQGHTVTLKDSQGLFTRVGESGVVQNTAFKGTIGNVWENTGALGGSIKGAVLNCSVEISGSYACGFAKKLSGGVIANSISFGESPKGALFAQYETADDPGLVKNCYWTDTLSMPSVPEGVLVNSTSRDETEMKTLDLVDVLNNGRGDNGTKWGQSSEGFPYFGENQSYKPDTEVWPELPAENQYQV
;
A
#
# COMPACT_ATOMS: atom_id res chain seq x y z
N HIS A 1 17.70 6.92 -2.63
CA HIS A 1 16.94 7.27 -3.83
C HIS A 1 16.90 6.07 -4.79
N ILE A 2 15.74 5.75 -5.31
CA ILE A 2 15.49 4.61 -6.19
C ILE A 2 14.98 5.16 -7.52
N THR A 3 15.75 4.91 -8.58
CA THR A 3 15.45 5.37 -9.93
C THR A 3 15.19 4.24 -10.92
N SER A 4 15.42 2.98 -10.50
CA SER A 4 15.24 1.79 -11.35
C SER A 4 14.86 0.55 -10.54
N ALA A 5 14.30 -0.46 -11.21
CA ALA A 5 13.94 -1.74 -10.61
C ALA A 5 15.13 -2.47 -9.98
N ASP A 6 16.30 -2.46 -10.63
CA ASP A 6 17.53 -3.12 -10.14
C ASP A 6 17.94 -2.64 -8.74
N GLN A 7 17.64 -1.37 -8.41
CA GLN A 7 17.93 -0.84 -7.08
C GLN A 7 17.01 -1.39 -6.00
N ILE A 8 15.76 -1.73 -6.34
CA ILE A 8 14.83 -2.41 -5.44
C ILE A 8 15.29 -3.85 -5.21
N GLU A 9 15.78 -4.53 -6.24
CA GLU A 9 16.30 -5.89 -6.11
C GLU A 9 17.48 -5.98 -5.12
N ASN A 10 18.17 -4.88 -4.89
CA ASN A 10 19.27 -4.80 -3.93
C ASN A 10 18.83 -4.49 -2.48
N ILE A 11 17.54 -4.36 -2.21
CA ILE A 11 16.99 -4.22 -0.84
C ILE A 11 16.81 -5.63 -0.23
N TRP A 12 17.87 -6.20 0.35
CA TRP A 12 17.84 -7.60 0.80
C TRP A 12 17.57 -7.81 2.29
N SER A 13 18.21 -7.01 3.14
CA SER A 13 18.11 -7.13 4.59
C SER A 13 18.69 -5.89 5.27
N GLY A 14 18.51 -5.79 6.60
CA GLY A 14 19.05 -4.66 7.36
C GLY A 14 18.39 -3.33 6.99
N THR A 15 17.11 -3.37 6.66
CA THR A 15 16.35 -2.18 6.24
C THR A 15 15.90 -1.31 7.41
N GLU A 16 16.10 -1.78 8.64
CA GLU A 16 15.72 -1.04 9.85
C GLU A 16 16.43 0.32 9.91
N GLY A 17 15.67 1.39 10.10
CA GLY A 17 16.17 2.75 10.11
C GLY A 17 16.63 3.29 8.73
N GLN A 18 16.48 2.51 7.65
CA GLN A 18 16.78 2.97 6.31
C GLN A 18 15.58 3.65 5.67
N TYR A 19 15.86 4.64 4.84
CA TYR A 19 14.84 5.40 4.13
C TYR A 19 15.05 5.29 2.61
N TYR A 20 14.05 4.78 1.91
CA TYR A 20 14.06 4.54 0.48
C TYR A 20 13.02 5.44 -0.18
N VAL A 21 13.42 6.20 -1.16
CA VAL A 21 12.57 7.16 -1.87
C VAL A 21 12.54 6.83 -3.36
N LEU A 22 11.35 6.74 -3.94
CA LEU A 22 11.22 6.65 -5.39
C LEU A 22 11.38 8.02 -6.03
N ASP A 23 12.22 8.11 -7.03
CA ASP A 23 12.37 9.30 -7.88
C ASP A 23 11.70 9.13 -9.25
N ASN A 24 11.26 7.91 -9.58
CA ASN A 24 10.60 7.57 -10.84
C ASN A 24 9.58 6.45 -10.63
N ASP A 25 8.65 6.35 -11.57
CA ASP A 25 7.84 5.15 -11.73
C ASP A 25 8.74 3.97 -12.12
N ILE A 26 8.48 2.81 -11.53
CA ILE A 26 9.26 1.60 -11.77
C ILE A 26 8.37 0.42 -12.15
N THR A 27 8.95 -0.51 -12.92
CA THR A 27 8.28 -1.75 -13.30
C THR A 27 9.09 -2.94 -12.81
N LEU A 28 8.46 -3.82 -12.04
CA LEU A 28 8.98 -5.11 -11.61
C LEU A 28 8.38 -6.21 -12.48
N THR A 29 9.21 -7.12 -12.97
CA THR A 29 8.77 -8.21 -13.86
C THR A 29 8.77 -9.57 -13.15
N GLY A 30 8.17 -10.60 -13.75
CA GLY A 30 7.93 -11.90 -13.16
C GLY A 30 9.13 -12.61 -12.52
N ASP A 31 10.33 -12.30 -12.97
CA ASP A 31 11.56 -12.85 -12.39
C ASP A 31 11.98 -12.16 -11.09
N TYR A 32 11.30 -11.05 -10.74
CA TYR A 32 11.55 -10.34 -9.50
C TYR A 32 11.09 -11.17 -8.29
N MET A 33 12.02 -11.50 -7.45
CA MET A 33 11.79 -12.19 -6.17
C MET A 33 12.56 -11.46 -5.07
N ASN A 34 11.88 -10.72 -4.23
CA ASN A 34 12.49 -10.13 -3.05
C ASN A 34 12.16 -10.99 -1.82
N PHE A 35 13.16 -11.57 -1.19
CA PHE A 35 13.03 -12.36 0.05
C PHE A 35 13.19 -11.51 1.31
N CYS A 36 13.05 -10.20 1.20
CA CYS A 36 13.27 -9.28 2.31
C CYS A 36 12.03 -9.16 3.21
N GLU A 37 12.22 -9.28 4.51
CA GLU A 37 11.34 -8.67 5.50
C GLU A 37 11.72 -7.19 5.61
N PHE A 38 10.83 -6.32 5.13
CA PHE A 38 11.12 -4.90 5.05
C PHE A 38 10.79 -4.19 6.36
N ASN A 39 11.81 -3.61 7.00
CA ASN A 39 11.70 -2.89 8.28
C ASN A 39 12.17 -1.42 8.18
N GLY A 40 12.31 -0.89 6.97
CA GLY A 40 12.63 0.52 6.70
C GLY A 40 11.40 1.35 6.37
N VAL A 41 11.64 2.55 5.84
CA VAL A 41 10.61 3.38 5.24
C VAL A 41 10.77 3.37 3.72
N PHE A 42 9.71 3.02 3.01
CA PHE A 42 9.61 3.10 1.56
C PHE A 42 8.60 4.19 1.20
N ASP A 43 9.06 5.29 0.66
CA ASP A 43 8.24 6.44 0.26
C ASP A 43 8.20 6.55 -1.26
N GLY A 44 7.04 6.28 -1.82
CA GLY A 44 6.83 6.37 -3.26
C GLY A 44 6.76 7.80 -3.79
N GLN A 45 6.58 8.80 -2.95
CA GLN A 45 6.38 10.21 -3.37
C GLN A 45 5.29 10.43 -4.44
N GLY A 46 4.32 9.53 -4.50
CA GLY A 46 3.27 9.53 -5.51
C GLY A 46 3.64 8.79 -6.80
N HIS A 47 4.84 8.22 -6.89
CA HIS A 47 5.22 7.36 -8.00
C HIS A 47 4.53 6.00 -7.97
N THR A 48 4.55 5.35 -9.12
CA THR A 48 3.91 4.06 -9.35
C THR A 48 4.92 2.93 -9.40
N VAL A 49 4.63 1.86 -8.67
CA VAL A 49 5.26 0.54 -8.84
C VAL A 49 4.33 -0.32 -9.69
N THR A 50 4.75 -0.62 -10.91
CA THR A 50 4.03 -1.51 -11.81
C THR A 50 4.54 -2.94 -11.64
N LEU A 51 3.64 -3.85 -11.31
CA LEU A 51 3.90 -5.28 -11.20
C LEU A 51 3.50 -5.98 -12.50
N LYS A 52 4.42 -6.71 -13.12
CA LYS A 52 4.16 -7.53 -14.32
C LYS A 52 4.44 -8.98 -14.00
N ASP A 53 3.38 -9.70 -13.60
CA ASP A 53 3.45 -11.10 -13.20
C ASP A 53 4.47 -11.37 -12.09
N SER A 54 4.66 -10.39 -11.19
CA SER A 54 5.59 -10.48 -10.07
C SER A 54 4.92 -11.05 -8.81
N GLN A 55 5.71 -11.33 -7.79
CA GLN A 55 5.24 -11.89 -6.51
C GLN A 55 5.01 -10.84 -5.40
N GLY A 56 4.97 -9.56 -5.77
CA GLY A 56 4.88 -8.43 -4.84
C GLY A 56 6.24 -7.78 -4.58
N LEU A 57 6.23 -6.65 -3.86
CA LEU A 57 7.42 -5.83 -3.65
C LEU A 57 8.39 -6.43 -2.62
N PHE A 58 7.88 -7.04 -1.55
CA PHE A 58 8.64 -7.63 -0.45
C PHE A 58 8.08 -9.00 -0.08
N THR A 59 8.79 -9.79 0.72
CA THR A 59 8.19 -10.99 1.33
C THR A 59 7.13 -10.58 2.36
N ARG A 60 7.42 -9.54 3.15
CA ARG A 60 6.49 -8.94 4.12
C ARG A 60 6.94 -7.54 4.52
N VAL A 61 6.00 -6.75 4.99
CA VAL A 61 6.29 -5.50 5.72
C VAL A 61 6.38 -5.88 7.20
N GLY A 62 7.59 -5.77 7.77
CA GLY A 62 7.88 -6.11 9.16
C GLY A 62 7.36 -5.05 10.15
N GLU A 63 7.54 -5.28 11.45
CA GLU A 63 6.93 -4.48 12.53
C GLU A 63 7.33 -3.00 12.49
N SER A 64 8.57 -2.67 12.14
CA SER A 64 9.03 -1.29 11.95
C SER A 64 8.97 -0.81 10.50
N GLY A 65 8.46 -1.64 9.58
CA GLY A 65 8.35 -1.31 8.16
C GLY A 65 7.21 -0.34 7.88
N VAL A 66 7.49 0.67 7.05
CA VAL A 66 6.48 1.62 6.57
C VAL A 66 6.56 1.70 5.05
N VAL A 67 5.42 1.54 4.39
CA VAL A 67 5.26 1.81 2.95
C VAL A 67 4.26 2.94 2.80
N GLN A 68 4.65 4.02 2.15
CA GLN A 68 3.80 5.20 2.05
C GLN A 68 3.83 5.87 0.68
N ASN A 69 2.78 6.66 0.39
CA ASN A 69 2.70 7.52 -0.79
C ASN A 69 2.98 6.81 -2.12
N THR A 70 2.54 5.56 -2.25
CA THR A 70 2.88 4.70 -3.39
C THR A 70 1.63 4.18 -4.08
N ALA A 71 1.59 4.29 -5.41
CA ALA A 71 0.61 3.60 -6.23
C ALA A 71 1.16 2.25 -6.69
N PHE A 72 0.40 1.18 -6.52
CA PHE A 72 0.72 -0.16 -7.04
C PHE A 72 -0.30 -0.53 -8.11
N LYS A 73 0.17 -1.00 -9.26
CA LYS A 73 -0.72 -1.48 -10.33
C LYS A 73 -0.14 -2.67 -11.08
N GLY A 74 -0.99 -3.39 -11.79
CA GLY A 74 -0.59 -4.44 -12.71
C GLY A 74 -1.07 -5.84 -12.34
N THR A 75 -0.21 -6.85 -12.53
CA THR A 75 -0.58 -8.25 -12.39
C THR A 75 0.31 -8.99 -11.39
N ILE A 76 -0.33 -9.79 -10.54
CA ILE A 76 0.35 -10.78 -9.70
C ILE A 76 0.49 -12.06 -10.52
N GLY A 77 1.71 -12.55 -10.62
CA GLY A 77 2.04 -13.75 -11.39
C GLY A 77 1.43 -15.03 -10.82
N ASN A 78 1.67 -16.12 -11.53
CA ASN A 78 1.14 -17.43 -11.18
C ASN A 78 1.93 -17.99 -9.97
N VAL A 79 1.53 -17.58 -8.78
CA VAL A 79 2.08 -18.01 -7.50
C VAL A 79 1.23 -19.11 -6.89
N TRP A 80 1.83 -19.99 -6.10
CA TRP A 80 1.13 -21.10 -5.45
C TRP A 80 0.21 -20.67 -4.29
N GLU A 81 0.36 -19.42 -3.83
CA GLU A 81 -0.36 -18.86 -2.71
C GLU A 81 -0.90 -17.45 -3.02
N ASN A 82 -1.94 -17.04 -2.31
CA ASN A 82 -2.42 -15.66 -2.39
C ASN A 82 -1.29 -14.69 -2.02
N THR A 83 -1.14 -13.63 -2.80
CA THR A 83 -0.17 -12.58 -2.51
C THR A 83 -0.72 -11.21 -2.93
N GLY A 84 -0.22 -10.16 -2.33
CA GLY A 84 -0.60 -8.78 -2.67
C GLY A 84 0.57 -7.98 -3.24
N ALA A 85 0.33 -6.71 -3.54
CA ALA A 85 1.34 -5.82 -4.07
C ALA A 85 2.58 -5.70 -3.17
N LEU A 86 2.41 -5.86 -1.87
CA LEU A 86 3.49 -5.83 -0.87
C LEU A 86 3.94 -7.23 -0.42
N GLY A 87 3.31 -8.29 -0.93
CA GLY A 87 3.70 -9.67 -0.63
C GLY A 87 2.81 -10.39 0.37
N GLY A 88 3.43 -11.14 1.29
CA GLY A 88 2.76 -12.11 2.15
C GLY A 88 2.02 -11.52 3.35
N SER A 89 2.60 -10.58 4.10
CA SER A 89 1.95 -10.03 5.30
C SER A 89 2.37 -8.59 5.62
N ILE A 90 1.50 -7.90 6.34
CA ILE A 90 1.72 -6.57 6.90
C ILE A 90 1.68 -6.68 8.42
N LYS A 91 2.79 -6.38 9.08
CA LYS A 91 2.94 -6.18 10.51
C LYS A 91 3.21 -4.72 10.86
N GLY A 92 3.85 -3.98 9.96
CA GLY A 92 4.12 -2.56 10.03
C GLY A 92 2.98 -1.72 9.45
N ALA A 93 3.30 -0.65 8.73
CA ALA A 93 2.31 0.31 8.26
C ALA A 93 2.28 0.46 6.72
N VAL A 94 1.08 0.61 6.16
CA VAL A 94 0.80 1.01 4.79
C VAL A 94 -0.03 2.28 4.84
N LEU A 95 0.51 3.39 4.36
CA LEU A 95 -0.06 4.72 4.56
C LEU A 95 -0.20 5.46 3.24
N ASN A 96 -1.39 6.00 2.99
CA ASN A 96 -1.60 6.85 1.82
C ASN A 96 -1.16 6.17 0.51
N CYS A 97 -1.65 4.95 0.28
CA CYS A 97 -1.31 4.12 -0.86
C CYS A 97 -2.54 3.73 -1.69
N SER A 98 -2.33 3.47 -2.98
CA SER A 98 -3.34 2.86 -3.83
C SER A 98 -2.89 1.51 -4.38
N VAL A 99 -3.85 0.60 -4.62
CA VAL A 99 -3.57 -0.67 -5.25
C VAL A 99 -4.63 -1.02 -6.30
N GLU A 100 -4.16 -1.28 -7.52
CA GLU A 100 -4.93 -1.72 -8.67
C GLU A 100 -4.24 -2.93 -9.29
N ILE A 101 -4.46 -4.10 -8.74
CA ILE A 101 -3.82 -5.33 -9.22
C ILE A 101 -4.84 -6.38 -9.60
N SER A 102 -4.44 -7.27 -10.51
CA SER A 102 -5.20 -8.42 -10.96
C SER A 102 -4.39 -9.72 -10.91
N GLY A 103 -5.08 -10.85 -11.04
CA GLY A 103 -4.47 -12.17 -11.05
C GLY A 103 -5.26 -13.17 -10.22
N SER A 104 -5.21 -14.46 -10.56
CA SER A 104 -6.04 -15.50 -9.94
C SER A 104 -5.84 -15.66 -8.43
N TYR A 105 -4.69 -15.26 -7.91
CA TYR A 105 -4.32 -15.29 -6.49
C TYR A 105 -4.05 -13.91 -5.91
N ALA A 106 -4.37 -12.85 -6.67
CA ALA A 106 -4.16 -11.49 -6.23
C ALA A 106 -5.06 -11.10 -5.06
N CYS A 107 -4.48 -10.43 -4.09
CA CYS A 107 -5.16 -9.67 -3.05
C CYS A 107 -4.51 -8.30 -2.94
N GLY A 108 -5.23 -7.27 -2.57
CA GLY A 108 -4.79 -5.89 -2.62
C GLY A 108 -3.34 -5.67 -2.16
N PHE A 109 -3.14 -5.20 -0.95
CA PHE A 109 -1.78 -4.93 -0.46
C PHE A 109 -1.01 -6.19 -0.04
N ALA A 110 -1.65 -7.15 0.62
CA ALA A 110 -0.96 -8.35 1.11
C ALA A 110 -1.89 -9.55 1.25
N LYS A 111 -1.33 -10.76 1.40
CA LYS A 111 -2.08 -11.96 1.78
C LYS A 111 -2.71 -11.82 3.16
N LYS A 112 -1.97 -11.28 4.14
CA LYS A 112 -2.40 -11.18 5.54
C LYS A 112 -2.18 -9.79 6.13
N LEU A 113 -3.12 -9.37 6.99
CA LEU A 113 -2.89 -8.33 7.98
C LEU A 113 -2.65 -9.02 9.34
N SER A 114 -1.47 -8.80 9.94
CA SER A 114 -0.99 -9.50 11.14
C SER A 114 -0.50 -8.48 12.17
N GLY A 115 -1.42 -7.74 12.81
CA GLY A 115 -1.10 -6.67 13.76
C GLY A 115 -0.72 -5.32 13.15
N GLY A 116 -0.57 -5.23 11.83
CA GLY A 116 -0.17 -3.99 11.14
C GLY A 116 -1.29 -2.99 10.92
N VAL A 117 -0.94 -1.86 10.31
CA VAL A 117 -1.86 -0.76 10.00
C VAL A 117 -1.94 -0.53 8.50
N ILE A 118 -3.17 -0.39 7.98
CA ILE A 118 -3.43 0.16 6.64
C ILE A 118 -4.27 1.42 6.82
N ALA A 119 -3.76 2.57 6.40
CA ALA A 119 -4.46 3.83 6.60
C ALA A 119 -4.48 4.71 5.35
N ASN A 120 -5.59 5.44 5.19
CA ASN A 120 -5.79 6.41 4.12
C ASN A 120 -5.47 5.87 2.72
N SER A 121 -5.92 4.66 2.45
CA SER A 121 -5.52 3.89 1.27
C SER A 121 -6.74 3.34 0.52
N ILE A 122 -6.55 3.10 -0.78
CA ILE A 122 -7.63 2.60 -1.63
C ILE A 122 -7.23 1.34 -2.40
N SER A 123 -8.24 0.51 -2.70
CA SER A 123 -8.09 -0.66 -3.55
C SER A 123 -9.20 -0.74 -4.58
N PHE A 124 -8.81 -0.93 -5.82
CA PHE A 124 -9.71 -1.14 -6.94
C PHE A 124 -9.08 -2.12 -7.95
N GLY A 125 -9.76 -2.43 -9.05
CA GLY A 125 -9.28 -3.44 -10.00
C GLY A 125 -9.88 -4.82 -9.75
N GLU A 126 -9.13 -5.87 -10.04
CA GLU A 126 -9.60 -7.25 -10.02
C GLU A 126 -8.75 -8.13 -9.08
N SER A 127 -8.89 -7.90 -7.77
CA SER A 127 -8.20 -8.66 -6.72
C SER A 127 -9.15 -9.73 -6.11
N PRO A 128 -9.29 -10.93 -6.71
CA PRO A 128 -10.35 -11.87 -6.37
C PRO A 128 -10.20 -12.49 -4.97
N LYS A 129 -9.04 -12.35 -4.33
CA LYS A 129 -8.76 -12.97 -3.02
C LYS A 129 -8.92 -12.01 -1.85
N GLY A 130 -9.06 -10.72 -2.10
CA GLY A 130 -9.30 -9.72 -1.07
C GLY A 130 -8.98 -8.30 -1.52
N ALA A 131 -9.77 -7.35 -1.11
CA ALA A 131 -9.61 -5.94 -1.49
C ALA A 131 -8.29 -5.34 -0.97
N LEU A 132 -8.13 -5.33 0.35
CA LEU A 132 -6.92 -4.81 0.99
C LEU A 132 -5.97 -5.96 1.38
N PHE A 133 -6.53 -7.06 1.88
CA PHE A 133 -5.84 -8.30 2.23
C PHE A 133 -6.80 -9.49 2.12
N ALA A 134 -6.25 -10.70 2.01
CA ALA A 134 -7.06 -11.92 1.87
C ALA A 134 -7.39 -12.59 3.22
N GLN A 135 -6.57 -12.41 4.24
CA GLN A 135 -6.69 -13.05 5.53
C GLN A 135 -6.37 -12.06 6.65
N TYR A 136 -7.13 -12.15 7.72
CA TYR A 136 -6.86 -11.46 8.97
C TYR A 136 -6.29 -12.47 9.97
N GLU A 137 -5.21 -12.11 10.62
CA GLU A 137 -4.60 -12.95 11.65
C GLU A 137 -4.80 -12.24 13.00
N THR A 138 -5.59 -12.88 13.87
CA THR A 138 -5.76 -12.43 15.25
C THR A 138 -4.48 -12.75 16.00
N ALA A 139 -3.58 -11.79 16.07
CA ALA A 139 -2.46 -11.80 17.00
C ALA A 139 -2.89 -11.13 18.33
N ASP A 140 -2.04 -11.18 19.32
CA ASP A 140 -2.24 -10.45 20.59
C ASP A 140 -2.37 -8.93 20.36
N ASP A 141 -1.95 -8.43 19.18
CA ASP A 141 -2.12 -7.06 18.71
C ASP A 141 -3.04 -7.04 17.47
N PRO A 142 -4.26 -6.52 17.59
CA PRO A 142 -5.19 -6.42 16.46
C PRO A 142 -4.70 -5.36 15.47
N GLY A 143 -4.60 -5.73 14.19
CA GLY A 143 -4.33 -4.78 13.12
C GLY A 143 -5.42 -3.72 12.98
N LEU A 144 -5.10 -2.60 12.33
CA LEU A 144 -6.02 -1.48 12.13
C LEU A 144 -6.13 -1.13 10.63
N VAL A 145 -7.37 -0.92 10.17
CA VAL A 145 -7.69 -0.38 8.85
C VAL A 145 -8.46 0.92 9.05
N LYS A 146 -7.89 2.06 8.68
CA LYS A 146 -8.47 3.38 8.93
C LYS A 146 -8.53 4.23 7.67
N ASN A 147 -9.70 4.83 7.41
CA ASN A 147 -9.95 5.66 6.24
C ASN A 147 -9.55 4.96 4.92
N CYS A 148 -9.93 3.70 4.77
CA CYS A 148 -9.64 2.90 3.59
C CYS A 148 -10.91 2.58 2.82
N TYR A 149 -10.80 2.59 1.49
CA TYR A 149 -11.94 2.38 0.62
C TYR A 149 -11.59 1.40 -0.49
N TRP A 150 -12.57 0.60 -0.91
CA TRP A 150 -12.40 -0.36 -1.99
C TRP A 150 -13.68 -0.50 -2.81
N THR A 151 -13.56 -0.91 -4.06
CA THR A 151 -14.73 -1.19 -4.90
C THR A 151 -15.54 -2.37 -4.31
N ASP A 152 -16.84 -2.26 -4.31
CA ASP A 152 -17.76 -3.27 -3.73
C ASP A 152 -17.74 -4.61 -4.48
N THR A 153 -17.18 -4.65 -5.67
CA THR A 153 -16.87 -5.90 -6.41
C THR A 153 -15.77 -6.74 -5.76
N LEU A 154 -14.97 -6.13 -4.86
CA LEU A 154 -13.89 -6.81 -4.15
C LEU A 154 -14.37 -7.31 -2.79
N SER A 155 -14.01 -8.53 -2.44
CA SER A 155 -14.32 -9.09 -1.13
C SER A 155 -13.32 -8.65 -0.07
N MET A 156 -13.75 -8.62 1.18
CA MET A 156 -12.88 -8.49 2.37
C MET A 156 -13.12 -9.67 3.30
N PRO A 157 -12.10 -10.18 3.98
CA PRO A 157 -12.29 -11.19 5.02
C PRO A 157 -13.06 -10.60 6.20
N SER A 158 -13.73 -11.47 6.96
CA SER A 158 -14.30 -11.05 8.24
C SER A 158 -13.19 -10.62 9.19
N VAL A 159 -13.38 -9.48 9.82
CA VAL A 159 -12.46 -8.93 10.84
C VAL A 159 -13.23 -8.58 12.12
N PRO A 160 -12.58 -8.60 13.29
CA PRO A 160 -13.20 -8.18 14.54
C PRO A 160 -13.73 -6.74 14.51
N GLU A 161 -14.69 -6.46 15.39
CA GLU A 161 -15.15 -5.08 15.62
C GLU A 161 -13.97 -4.19 16.04
N GLY A 162 -13.93 -2.96 15.52
CA GLY A 162 -12.86 -2.00 15.80
C GLY A 162 -11.65 -2.07 14.86
N VAL A 163 -11.51 -3.15 14.09
CA VAL A 163 -10.42 -3.23 13.08
C VAL A 163 -10.67 -2.29 11.91
N LEU A 164 -11.92 -2.13 11.46
CA LEU A 164 -12.29 -1.18 10.41
C LEU A 164 -12.78 0.13 11.04
N VAL A 165 -12.04 1.21 10.85
CA VAL A 165 -12.41 2.55 11.31
C VAL A 165 -12.57 3.47 10.10
N ASN A 166 -13.75 4.03 9.91
CA ASN A 166 -14.09 4.86 8.73
C ASN A 166 -13.69 4.21 7.40
N SER A 167 -13.84 2.89 7.30
CA SER A 167 -13.37 2.11 6.16
C SER A 167 -14.50 1.22 5.65
N THR A 168 -14.76 1.28 4.33
CA THR A 168 -15.88 0.57 3.73
C THR A 168 -15.69 0.35 2.23
N SER A 169 -16.46 -0.61 1.68
CA SER A 169 -16.63 -0.71 0.23
C SER A 169 -17.47 0.45 -0.30
N ARG A 170 -17.24 0.80 -1.55
CA ARG A 170 -18.03 1.76 -2.33
C ARG A 170 -18.28 1.22 -3.73
N ASP A 171 -19.37 1.57 -4.32
CA ASP A 171 -19.56 1.27 -5.75
C ASP A 171 -18.57 2.08 -6.60
N GLU A 172 -18.43 1.70 -7.86
CA GLU A 172 -17.47 2.33 -8.77
C GLU A 172 -17.73 3.83 -8.95
N THR A 173 -19.01 4.24 -8.94
CA THR A 173 -19.40 5.65 -9.08
C THR A 173 -18.94 6.45 -7.87
N GLU A 174 -19.17 5.94 -6.67
CA GLU A 174 -18.73 6.55 -5.41
C GLU A 174 -17.21 6.60 -5.29
N MET A 175 -16.51 5.57 -5.79
CA MET A 175 -15.04 5.54 -5.85
C MET A 175 -14.46 6.62 -6.78
N LYS A 176 -15.23 7.11 -7.75
CA LYS A 176 -14.83 8.12 -8.74
C LYS A 176 -15.27 9.55 -8.38
N THR A 177 -15.61 9.82 -7.13
CA THR A 177 -16.06 11.15 -6.69
C THR A 177 -14.91 12.04 -6.21
N LEU A 178 -15.06 13.35 -6.41
CA LEU A 178 -14.17 14.34 -5.79
C LEU A 178 -14.29 14.35 -4.26
N ASP A 179 -15.46 14.00 -3.72
CA ASP A 179 -15.66 13.88 -2.27
C ASP A 179 -14.72 12.81 -1.66
N LEU A 180 -14.50 11.70 -2.36
CA LEU A 180 -13.54 10.69 -1.91
C LEU A 180 -12.10 11.22 -1.96
N VAL A 181 -11.75 11.96 -3.01
CA VAL A 181 -10.43 12.62 -3.11
C VAL A 181 -10.21 13.59 -1.95
N ASP A 182 -11.24 14.37 -1.58
CA ASP A 182 -11.15 15.30 -0.45
C ASP A 182 -11.02 14.55 0.90
N VAL A 183 -11.76 13.46 1.09
CA VAL A 183 -11.62 12.60 2.29
C VAL A 183 -10.20 12.05 2.41
N LEU A 184 -9.62 11.54 1.33
CA LEU A 184 -8.26 11.04 1.30
C LEU A 184 -7.23 12.15 1.56
N ASN A 185 -7.43 13.35 0.99
CA ASN A 185 -6.56 14.48 1.23
C ASN A 185 -6.61 14.97 2.69
N ASN A 186 -7.76 14.89 3.33
CA ASN A 186 -7.90 15.23 4.75
C ASN A 186 -7.26 14.17 5.66
N GLY A 187 -7.20 12.92 5.22
CA GLY A 187 -6.66 11.78 5.98
C GLY A 187 -5.15 11.53 5.81
N ARG A 188 -4.50 12.16 4.82
CA ARG A 188 -3.13 11.81 4.40
C ARG A 188 -2.02 12.23 5.38
N GLY A 189 -2.31 13.08 6.36
CA GLY A 189 -1.29 13.69 7.22
C GLY A 189 -0.42 14.73 6.49
N ASP A 190 0.45 15.40 7.22
CA ASP A 190 1.26 16.52 6.71
C ASP A 190 2.28 16.09 5.65
N ASN A 191 2.80 14.86 5.75
CA ASN A 191 3.81 14.31 4.85
C ASN A 191 3.24 13.42 3.73
N GLY A 192 1.91 13.26 3.67
CA GLY A 192 1.27 12.45 2.65
C GLY A 192 1.23 13.15 1.29
N THR A 193 1.60 12.45 0.22
CA THR A 193 1.39 12.92 -1.15
C THR A 193 -0.09 13.21 -1.40
N LYS A 194 -0.38 14.31 -2.05
CA LYS A 194 -1.75 14.75 -2.30
C LYS A 194 -2.43 13.87 -3.35
N TRP A 195 -3.63 13.46 -3.08
CA TRP A 195 -4.50 12.78 -4.01
C TRP A 195 -5.08 13.76 -5.04
N GLY A 196 -5.14 13.32 -6.28
CA GLY A 196 -5.92 13.91 -7.36
C GLY A 196 -6.89 12.89 -7.92
N GLN A 197 -7.40 13.14 -9.12
CA GLN A 197 -8.28 12.23 -9.83
C GLN A 197 -7.64 11.85 -11.17
N SER A 198 -7.63 10.55 -11.48
CA SER A 198 -7.16 10.04 -12.77
C SER A 198 -8.13 10.39 -13.92
N SER A 199 -7.72 10.18 -15.16
CA SER A 199 -8.60 10.32 -16.32
C SER A 199 -9.79 9.37 -16.31
N GLU A 200 -9.70 8.26 -15.59
CA GLU A 200 -10.77 7.29 -15.40
C GLU A 200 -11.67 7.63 -14.21
N GLY A 201 -11.31 8.66 -13.44
CA GLY A 201 -12.08 9.19 -12.33
C GLY A 201 -11.66 8.65 -10.95
N PHE A 202 -10.87 7.57 -10.86
CA PHE A 202 -10.39 7.06 -9.57
C PHE A 202 -9.41 8.02 -8.89
N PRO A 203 -9.34 8.04 -7.54
CA PRO A 203 -8.30 8.77 -6.84
C PRO A 203 -6.92 8.27 -7.28
N TYR A 204 -6.02 9.21 -7.53
CA TYR A 204 -4.68 8.95 -8.05
C TYR A 204 -3.70 10.00 -7.56
N PHE A 205 -2.41 9.66 -7.48
CA PHE A 205 -1.35 10.65 -7.27
C PHE A 205 -1.04 11.30 -8.63
N GLY A 206 -1.36 12.58 -8.79
CA GLY A 206 -1.28 13.27 -10.07
C GLY A 206 0.17 13.35 -10.62
N GLU A 207 0.31 13.24 -11.95
CA GLU A 207 1.58 13.23 -12.70
C GLU A 207 2.47 14.46 -12.50
N ASN A 208 2.02 15.52 -11.83
CA ASN A 208 2.70 16.79 -11.71
C ASN A 208 2.82 17.33 -10.28
N GLN A 209 2.74 16.49 -9.29
CA GLN A 209 3.04 16.94 -7.94
C GLN A 209 4.45 16.51 -7.57
N SER A 210 5.44 17.26 -8.07
CA SER A 210 6.76 17.25 -7.47
C SER A 210 6.61 17.72 -6.01
N TYR A 211 6.39 16.79 -5.11
CA TYR A 211 6.63 17.02 -3.70
C TYR A 211 8.14 17.28 -3.58
N LYS A 212 8.50 18.52 -3.39
CA LYS A 212 9.80 18.86 -2.83
C LYS A 212 9.56 18.93 -1.34
N PRO A 213 10.12 18.02 -0.53
CA PRO A 213 10.18 18.24 0.90
C PRO A 213 10.86 19.60 1.09
N ASP A 214 10.12 20.56 1.63
CA ASP A 214 10.74 21.75 2.17
C ASP A 214 11.57 21.28 3.36
N THR A 215 12.88 21.28 3.17
CA THR A 215 13.89 20.95 4.16
C THR A 215 14.04 19.44 4.48
N GLU A 216 15.28 19.04 4.70
CA GLU A 216 15.80 17.74 5.11
C GLU A 216 15.30 17.22 6.49
N VAL A 217 14.05 17.46 6.82
CA VAL A 217 13.44 16.86 8.01
C VAL A 217 12.78 15.57 7.55
N TRP A 218 13.51 14.49 7.65
CA TRP A 218 12.95 13.15 7.53
C TRP A 218 11.81 12.99 8.53
N PRO A 219 10.63 12.54 8.12
CA PRO A 219 9.58 12.25 9.07
C PRO A 219 10.14 11.25 10.09
N GLU A 220 10.02 11.57 11.36
CA GLU A 220 10.27 10.59 12.41
C GLU A 220 9.38 9.40 12.15
N LEU A 221 9.95 8.18 12.26
CA LEU A 221 9.13 6.96 12.26
C LEU A 221 7.98 7.17 13.23
N PRO A 222 6.73 6.85 12.84
CA PRO A 222 5.61 7.00 13.74
C PRO A 222 5.96 6.32 15.05
N ALA A 223 6.01 7.07 16.15
CA ALA A 223 6.04 6.46 17.46
C ALA A 223 4.82 5.53 17.54
N GLU A 224 4.98 4.34 18.13
CA GLU A 224 3.99 3.26 18.21
C GLU A 224 2.55 3.69 18.53
N ASN A 225 2.36 4.95 18.92
CA ASN A 225 1.10 5.50 19.38
C ASN A 225 0.52 6.65 18.53
N GLN A 226 1.10 7.04 17.41
CA GLN A 226 0.56 8.15 16.60
C GLN A 226 -0.72 7.80 15.83
N TYR A 227 -1.09 6.52 15.75
CA TYR A 227 -2.31 6.05 15.11
C TYR A 227 -3.34 5.49 16.10
N GLN A 228 -3.13 5.67 17.41
CA GLN A 228 -4.14 5.37 18.41
C GLN A 228 -5.12 6.54 18.51
N VAL A 229 -6.40 6.26 18.16
CA VAL A 229 -7.64 7.04 18.28
C VAL A 229 -7.95 7.99 17.14
#